data_644d98bf3f65630809d6637467d1adc6
#
_entry.id   644d98bf3f65630809d6637467d1adc6
#
_cell.length_a   1.000
_cell.length_b   1.000
_cell.length_c   1.000
_cell.angle_alpha   90.00
_cell.angle_beta   90.00
_cell.angle_gamma   90.00
#
_symmetry.space_group_name_H-M   'P 1'
#
loop_
_entity.id
_entity.type
_entity.pdbx_description
1 polymer ?
#
loop_
_entity_poly.entity_id
_entity_poly.type
_entity_poly.pdbx_seq_one_letter_code
_entity_poly.pdbx_strand_id
1 'polypeptide(L)'
;VIFVNSREQSVMLARQLRKRVPQLAPLIGFYNAGLSRAERKRIEELFRTDALSVLVATSAFGEGVDIPNIRHVVLYHMPFNEIEFNQMSGRAGRDGKPAWVHLLFGRADTRINEGILADMTPDHDCLAQVYRCLRTLQRQSGEEFFALSNLDLARLSSQHFHEVRPASAACG
;
A
#
# COMPACT_ATOMS: atom_id res chain seq x y z
N VAL A 1 4.13 -8.65 14.04
CA VAL A 1 3.49 -8.05 12.86
C VAL A 1 4.14 -8.59 11.61
N ILE A 2 3.34 -8.89 10.57
CA ILE A 2 3.80 -9.31 9.25
C ILE A 2 3.37 -8.25 8.24
N PHE A 3 4.32 -7.53 7.67
CA PHE A 3 4.04 -6.51 6.66
C PHE A 3 3.99 -7.12 5.26
N VAL A 4 2.97 -6.71 4.49
CA VAL A 4 2.70 -7.13 3.11
C VAL A 4 2.40 -5.93 2.21
N ASN A 5 2.55 -6.10 0.88
CA ASN A 5 2.45 -5.00 -0.09
C ASN A 5 1.03 -4.58 -0.45
N SER A 6 0.03 -5.45 -0.28
CA SER A 6 -1.32 -5.13 -0.74
C SER A 6 -2.40 -5.49 0.26
N ARG A 7 -3.56 -4.82 0.12
CA ARG A 7 -4.75 -5.11 0.93
C ARG A 7 -5.20 -6.56 0.77
N GLU A 8 -5.22 -7.06 -0.45
CA GLU A 8 -5.60 -8.44 -0.76
C GLU A 8 -4.65 -9.42 -0.10
N GLN A 9 -3.35 -9.18 -0.20
CA GLN A 9 -2.34 -10.04 0.41
C GLN A 9 -2.47 -10.08 1.93
N SER A 10 -2.83 -8.96 2.59
CA SER A 10 -3.04 -8.95 4.04
C SER A 10 -4.18 -9.88 4.45
N VAL A 11 -5.28 -9.89 3.70
CA VAL A 11 -6.41 -10.78 3.95
C VAL A 11 -6.08 -12.23 3.60
N MET A 12 -5.47 -12.47 2.44
CA MET A 12 -5.12 -13.81 1.97
C MET A 12 -4.14 -14.50 2.91
N LEU A 13 -3.06 -13.83 3.27
CA LEU A 13 -2.04 -14.40 4.15
C LEU A 13 -2.59 -14.68 5.55
N ALA A 14 -3.39 -13.78 6.11
CA ALA A 14 -4.06 -14.02 7.39
C ALA A 14 -4.98 -15.26 7.33
N ARG A 15 -5.75 -15.42 6.25
CA ARG A 15 -6.59 -16.62 6.04
C ARG A 15 -5.76 -17.89 5.89
N GLN A 16 -4.66 -17.84 5.15
CA GLN A 16 -3.76 -18.97 4.98
C GLN A 16 -3.11 -19.40 6.31
N LEU A 17 -2.65 -18.42 7.10
CA LEU A 17 -2.07 -18.69 8.41
C LEU A 17 -3.09 -19.35 9.36
N ARG A 18 -4.33 -18.83 9.40
CA ARG A 18 -5.43 -19.43 10.18
C ARG A 18 -5.71 -20.88 9.79
N LYS A 19 -5.64 -21.20 8.51
CA LYS A 19 -5.82 -22.58 8.02
C LYS A 19 -4.64 -23.49 8.36
N ARG A 20 -3.41 -22.97 8.29
CA ARG A 20 -2.20 -23.75 8.55
C ARG A 20 -1.92 -23.99 10.03
N VAL A 21 -2.37 -23.05 10.89
CA VAL A 21 -2.16 -23.10 12.33
C VAL A 21 -3.52 -22.88 13.02
N PRO A 22 -4.45 -23.84 12.98
CA PRO A 22 -5.82 -23.69 13.46
C PRO A 22 -5.91 -23.30 14.94
N GLN A 23 -4.99 -23.77 15.76
CA GLN A 23 -4.91 -23.46 17.19
C GLN A 23 -4.65 -21.97 17.47
N LEU A 24 -4.01 -21.25 16.54
CA LEU A 24 -3.75 -19.82 16.62
C LEU A 24 -4.74 -18.98 15.79
N ALA A 25 -5.68 -19.62 15.09
CA ALA A 25 -6.59 -18.91 14.20
C ALA A 25 -7.34 -17.71 14.84
N PRO A 26 -7.83 -17.82 16.11
CA PRO A 26 -8.49 -16.69 16.77
C PRO A 26 -7.54 -15.51 17.08
N LEU A 27 -6.23 -15.77 17.17
CA LEU A 27 -5.21 -14.78 17.53
C LEU A 27 -4.57 -14.11 16.30
N ILE A 28 -5.01 -14.43 15.09
CA ILE A 28 -4.47 -13.89 13.85
C ILE A 28 -5.46 -12.88 13.28
N GLY A 29 -5.04 -11.62 13.15
CA GLY A 29 -5.79 -10.55 12.50
C GLY A 29 -5.17 -10.07 11.20
N PHE A 30 -5.88 -9.20 10.49
CA PHE A 30 -5.33 -8.43 9.38
C PHE A 30 -5.68 -6.95 9.52
N TYR A 31 -4.84 -6.08 8.93
CA TYR A 31 -5.01 -4.63 8.99
C TYR A 31 -4.60 -3.98 7.66
N ASN A 32 -5.49 -3.17 7.09
CA ASN A 32 -5.18 -2.39 5.89
C ASN A 32 -6.06 -1.13 5.78
N ALA A 33 -5.73 -0.24 4.87
CA ALA A 33 -6.46 1.02 4.66
C ALA A 33 -7.90 0.84 4.11
N GLY A 34 -8.29 -0.36 3.66
CA GLY A 34 -9.66 -0.66 3.24
C GLY A 34 -10.63 -0.90 4.39
N LEU A 35 -10.12 -1.09 5.61
CA LEU A 35 -10.94 -1.20 6.80
C LEU A 35 -11.49 0.17 7.22
N SER A 36 -12.71 0.19 7.74
CA SER A 36 -13.30 1.39 8.34
C SER A 36 -12.48 1.86 9.54
N ARG A 37 -12.63 3.13 9.91
CA ARG A 37 -11.94 3.68 11.08
C ARG A 37 -12.28 2.94 12.38
N ALA A 38 -13.52 2.49 12.51
CA ALA A 38 -13.97 1.73 13.68
C ALA A 38 -13.30 0.35 13.75
N GLU A 39 -13.24 -0.37 12.63
CA GLU A 39 -12.56 -1.68 12.54
C GLU A 39 -11.07 -1.54 12.83
N ARG A 40 -10.40 -0.55 12.26
CA ARG A 40 -8.99 -0.29 12.52
C ARG A 40 -8.72 -0.10 14.00
N LYS A 41 -9.46 0.80 14.68
CA LYS A 41 -9.35 1.02 16.13
C LYS A 41 -9.58 -0.25 16.95
N ARG A 42 -10.58 -1.05 16.56
CA ARG A 42 -10.85 -2.33 17.24
C ARG A 42 -9.70 -3.30 17.12
N ILE A 43 -9.12 -3.44 15.93
CA ILE A 43 -7.98 -4.35 15.69
C ILE A 43 -6.74 -3.87 16.43
N GLU A 44 -6.47 -2.57 16.44
CA GLU A 44 -5.38 -1.95 17.18
C GLU A 44 -5.50 -2.25 18.69
N GLU A 45 -6.69 -2.13 19.25
CA GLU A 45 -6.94 -2.43 20.66
C GLU A 45 -6.79 -3.92 20.97
N LEU A 46 -7.33 -4.80 20.13
CA LEU A 46 -7.14 -6.25 20.28
C LEU A 46 -5.66 -6.65 20.20
N PHE A 47 -4.88 -5.99 19.36
CA PHE A 47 -3.46 -6.25 19.24
C PHE A 47 -2.66 -5.66 20.41
N ARG A 48 -3.05 -4.48 20.90
CA ARG A 48 -2.44 -3.84 22.09
C ARG A 48 -2.65 -4.64 23.37
N THR A 49 -3.82 -5.27 23.50
CA THR A 49 -4.20 -6.08 24.67
C THR A 49 -3.80 -7.56 24.56
N ASP A 50 -2.98 -7.90 23.55
CA ASP A 50 -2.55 -9.27 23.27
C ASP A 50 -3.68 -10.27 22.94
N ALA A 51 -4.92 -9.77 22.72
CA ALA A 51 -6.04 -10.58 22.22
C ALA A 51 -5.81 -11.02 20.77
N LEU A 52 -4.95 -10.32 20.03
CA LEU A 52 -4.34 -10.77 18.79
C LEU A 52 -2.82 -10.87 19.00
N SER A 53 -2.25 -12.00 18.63
CA SER A 53 -0.79 -12.23 18.72
C SER A 53 -0.10 -12.04 17.36
N VAL A 54 -0.83 -12.20 16.27
CA VAL A 54 -0.32 -12.05 14.91
C VAL A 54 -1.19 -11.07 14.13
N LEU A 55 -0.56 -10.05 13.56
CA LEU A 55 -1.23 -9.08 12.71
C LEU A 55 -0.56 -9.05 11.34
N VAL A 56 -1.32 -9.39 10.28
CA VAL A 56 -0.87 -9.24 8.90
C VAL A 56 -1.33 -7.87 8.40
N ALA A 57 -0.41 -6.98 8.07
CA ALA A 57 -0.72 -5.58 7.84
C ALA A 57 -0.03 -5.00 6.58
N THR A 58 -0.64 -4.00 5.98
CA THR A 58 0.05 -3.11 5.05
C THR A 58 0.75 -1.98 5.81
N SER A 59 1.50 -1.12 5.10
CA SER A 59 2.14 0.09 5.66
C SER A 59 1.17 1.03 6.39
N ALA A 60 -0.15 0.93 6.11
CA ALA A 60 -1.20 1.66 6.83
C ALA A 60 -1.23 1.36 8.34
N PHE A 61 -0.67 0.22 8.79
CA PHE A 61 -0.52 -0.06 10.21
C PHE A 61 0.67 0.71 10.76
N GLY A 62 0.39 1.59 11.69
CA GLY A 62 1.43 2.35 12.36
C GLY A 62 1.33 3.86 12.15
N GLU A 63 0.48 4.36 11.28
CA GLU A 63 0.15 5.78 11.25
C GLU A 63 -0.66 6.13 12.49
N GLY A 64 0.02 6.75 13.48
CA GLY A 64 -0.61 7.13 14.76
C GLY A 64 -0.84 5.99 15.76
N VAL A 65 -0.30 4.79 15.51
CA VAL A 65 -0.39 3.65 16.43
C VAL A 65 0.95 3.45 17.13
N ASP A 66 0.93 3.54 18.46
CA ASP A 66 2.07 3.20 19.30
C ASP A 66 1.76 1.92 20.10
N ILE A 67 2.44 0.84 19.72
CA ILE A 67 2.36 -0.46 20.38
C ILE A 67 3.81 -0.86 20.69
N PRO A 68 4.25 -0.69 21.94
CA PRO A 68 5.66 -0.79 22.29
C PRO A 68 6.21 -2.22 22.35
N ASN A 69 5.34 -3.21 22.58
CA ASN A 69 5.71 -4.61 22.87
C ASN A 69 5.75 -5.52 21.63
N ILE A 70 5.91 -4.99 20.44
CA ILE A 70 6.05 -5.82 19.24
C ILE A 70 7.39 -6.55 19.26
N ARG A 71 7.36 -7.88 19.39
CA ARG A 71 8.57 -8.71 19.48
C ARG A 71 9.11 -9.16 18.13
N HIS A 72 8.23 -9.34 17.15
CA HIS A 72 8.60 -9.80 15.81
C HIS A 72 7.98 -8.92 14.76
N VAL A 73 8.80 -8.33 13.90
CA VAL A 73 8.41 -7.69 12.66
C VAL A 73 8.89 -8.56 11.50
N VAL A 74 7.98 -9.03 10.68
CA VAL A 74 8.28 -9.82 9.48
C VAL A 74 7.97 -8.97 8.27
N LEU A 75 8.97 -8.67 7.47
CA LEU A 75 8.81 -8.05 6.16
C LEU A 75 8.64 -9.19 5.15
N TYR A 76 7.41 -9.41 4.70
CA TYR A 76 7.04 -10.51 3.81
C TYR A 76 7.41 -10.24 2.34
N HIS A 77 8.05 -9.12 2.08
CA HIS A 77 8.57 -8.68 0.80
C HIS A 77 9.75 -7.74 1.04
N MET A 78 10.53 -7.50 0.01
CA MET A 78 11.57 -6.49 0.05
C MET A 78 10.94 -5.09 0.04
N PRO A 79 11.23 -4.22 1.04
CA PRO A 79 10.81 -2.83 1.03
C PRO A 79 11.34 -2.09 -0.21
N PHE A 80 10.60 -1.10 -0.69
CA PHE A 80 10.99 -0.32 -1.87
C PHE A 80 12.20 0.58 -1.64
N ASN A 81 12.41 1.02 -0.40
CA ASN A 81 13.52 1.90 -0.03
C ASN A 81 13.84 1.80 1.47
N GLU A 82 14.92 2.44 1.87
CA GLU A 82 15.37 2.48 3.26
C GLU A 82 14.38 3.15 4.21
N ILE A 83 13.63 4.14 3.75
CA ILE A 83 12.63 4.85 4.57
C ILE A 83 11.53 3.88 4.95
N GLU A 84 11.02 3.12 3.99
CA GLU A 84 10.00 2.11 4.23
C GLU A 84 10.53 1.00 5.16
N PHE A 85 11.73 0.51 4.91
CA PHE A 85 12.39 -0.45 5.80
C PHE A 85 12.47 0.07 7.22
N ASN A 86 12.96 1.30 7.42
CA ASN A 86 13.10 1.90 8.74
C ASN A 86 11.75 2.14 9.43
N GLN A 87 10.72 2.54 8.68
CA GLN A 87 9.37 2.72 9.21
C GLN A 87 8.75 1.41 9.70
N MET A 88 8.92 0.33 8.96
CA MET A 88 8.38 -0.98 9.33
C MET A 88 9.22 -1.64 10.44
N SER A 89 10.53 -1.69 10.28
CA SER A 89 11.45 -2.30 11.26
C SER A 89 11.47 -1.56 12.59
N GLY A 90 11.36 -0.23 12.55
CA GLY A 90 11.29 0.64 13.73
C GLY A 90 10.02 0.47 14.59
N ARG A 91 9.13 -0.44 14.22
CA ARG A 91 8.01 -0.87 15.07
C ARG A 91 8.40 -1.91 16.10
N ALA A 92 9.51 -2.61 15.90
CA ALA A 92 9.98 -3.64 16.80
C ALA A 92 10.60 -3.04 18.07
N GLY A 93 10.26 -3.57 19.24
CA GLY A 93 10.96 -3.32 20.50
C GLY A 93 10.98 -1.87 21.00
N ARG A 94 9.93 -1.09 20.78
CA ARG A 94 9.85 0.31 21.24
C ARG A 94 9.86 0.45 22.76
N ASP A 95 9.62 -0.63 23.49
CA ASP A 95 9.74 -0.70 24.94
C ASP A 95 11.18 -0.95 25.43
N GLY A 96 12.17 -0.94 24.53
CA GLY A 96 13.58 -1.18 24.83
C GLY A 96 13.94 -2.64 25.05
N LYS A 97 13.00 -3.58 24.95
CA LYS A 97 13.27 -5.01 25.09
C LYS A 97 13.71 -5.63 23.76
N PRO A 98 14.46 -6.74 23.78
CA PRO A 98 14.87 -7.44 22.56
C PRO A 98 13.70 -7.75 21.65
N ALA A 99 13.88 -7.46 20.36
CA ALA A 99 12.92 -7.72 19.31
C ALA A 99 13.67 -8.10 18.02
N TRP A 100 12.99 -8.79 17.12
CA TRP A 100 13.58 -9.31 15.89
C TRP A 100 12.88 -8.77 14.67
N VAL A 101 13.67 -8.41 13.67
CA VAL A 101 13.18 -8.06 12.34
C VAL A 101 13.59 -9.18 11.38
N HIS A 102 12.60 -9.75 10.71
CA HIS A 102 12.78 -10.82 9.74
C HIS A 102 12.49 -10.28 8.34
N LEU A 103 13.47 -10.31 7.45
CA LEU A 103 13.28 -9.98 6.05
C LEU A 103 13.18 -11.30 5.25
N LEU A 104 12.00 -11.56 4.69
CA LEU A 104 11.76 -12.66 3.77
C LEU A 104 12.01 -12.14 2.36
N PHE A 105 13.12 -12.53 1.78
CA PHE A 105 13.58 -12.06 0.49
C PHE A 105 13.85 -13.21 -0.46
N GLY A 106 13.31 -13.09 -1.67
CA GLY A 106 13.56 -14.02 -2.76
C GLY A 106 13.98 -13.30 -4.05
N ARG A 107 14.60 -14.02 -4.98
CA ARG A 107 15.01 -13.43 -6.28
C ARG A 107 13.86 -12.84 -7.10
N ALA A 108 12.63 -13.30 -6.85
CA ALA A 108 11.44 -12.77 -7.50
C ALA A 108 11.05 -11.37 -6.99
N ASP A 109 11.40 -11.02 -5.75
CA ASP A 109 10.97 -9.76 -5.13
C ASP A 109 11.55 -8.53 -5.84
N THR A 110 12.79 -8.63 -6.33
CA THR A 110 13.40 -7.54 -7.12
C THR A 110 12.57 -7.22 -8.36
N ARG A 111 12.16 -8.24 -9.11
CA ARG A 111 11.33 -8.05 -10.31
C ARG A 111 9.95 -7.51 -10.00
N ILE A 112 9.35 -7.94 -8.87
CA ILE A 112 8.06 -7.46 -8.42
C ILE A 112 8.16 -5.97 -8.05
N ASN A 113 9.19 -5.59 -7.30
CA ASN A 113 9.42 -4.19 -6.93
C ASN A 113 9.71 -3.31 -8.15
N GLU A 114 10.54 -3.79 -9.08
CA GLU A 114 10.80 -3.09 -10.37
C GLU A 114 9.52 -2.88 -11.16
N GLY A 115 8.65 -3.91 -11.27
CA GLY A 115 7.36 -3.81 -11.93
C GLY A 115 6.43 -2.79 -11.26
N ILE A 116 6.30 -2.84 -9.94
CA ILE A 116 5.47 -1.89 -9.19
C ILE A 116 6.00 -0.45 -9.33
N LEU A 117 7.32 -0.26 -9.26
CA LEU A 117 7.93 1.06 -9.45
C LEU A 117 7.70 1.59 -10.87
N ALA A 118 7.81 0.74 -11.88
CA ALA A 118 7.52 1.10 -13.26
C ALA A 118 6.05 1.52 -13.44
N ASP A 119 5.11 0.78 -12.84
CA ASP A 119 3.68 1.11 -12.87
C ASP A 119 3.34 2.39 -12.09
N MET A 120 4.08 2.68 -11.00
CA MET A 120 3.89 3.89 -10.20
C MET A 120 4.55 5.14 -10.80
N THR A 121 5.45 4.97 -11.76
CA THR A 121 6.15 6.09 -12.41
C THR A 121 5.49 6.36 -13.76
N PRO A 122 4.62 7.38 -13.86
CA PRO A 122 4.01 7.74 -15.14
C PRO A 122 5.11 8.17 -16.12
N ASP A 123 5.02 7.71 -17.35
CA ASP A 123 5.93 8.14 -18.40
C ASP A 123 5.74 9.62 -18.73
N HIS A 124 6.74 10.18 -19.41
CA HIS A 124 6.72 11.59 -19.81
C HIS A 124 5.49 11.94 -20.67
N ASP A 125 5.05 11.02 -21.52
CA ASP A 125 3.92 11.24 -22.41
C ASP A 125 2.60 11.32 -21.63
N CYS A 126 2.44 10.45 -20.62
CA CYS A 126 1.29 10.49 -19.71
C CYS A 126 1.24 11.81 -18.94
N LEU A 127 2.35 12.24 -18.36
CA LEU A 127 2.44 13.52 -17.65
C LEU A 127 2.16 14.71 -18.57
N ALA A 128 2.70 14.70 -19.78
CA ALA A 128 2.47 15.75 -20.77
C ALA A 128 1.00 15.82 -21.19
N GLN A 129 0.30 14.70 -21.28
CA GLN A 129 -1.13 14.65 -21.60
C GLN A 129 -1.99 15.20 -20.48
N VAL A 130 -1.75 14.76 -19.24
CA VAL A 130 -2.45 15.29 -18.06
C VAL A 130 -2.24 16.82 -18.00
N TYR A 131 -1.01 17.28 -18.19
CA TYR A 131 -0.71 18.72 -18.21
C TYR A 131 -1.47 19.47 -19.32
N ARG A 132 -1.48 18.94 -20.54
CA ARG A 132 -2.23 19.57 -21.66
C ARG A 132 -3.72 19.61 -21.39
N CYS A 133 -4.29 18.53 -20.84
CA CYS A 133 -5.70 18.46 -20.45
C CYS A 133 -6.02 19.55 -19.42
N LEU A 134 -5.24 19.65 -18.35
CA LEU A 134 -5.43 20.67 -17.32
C LEU A 134 -5.30 22.10 -17.88
N ARG A 135 -4.34 22.35 -18.75
CA ARG A 135 -4.16 23.66 -19.42
C ARG A 135 -5.34 24.01 -20.31
N THR A 136 -5.91 23.03 -21.00
CA THR A 136 -7.09 23.24 -21.87
C THR A 136 -8.30 23.59 -21.00
N LEU A 137 -8.55 22.84 -19.94
CA LEU A 137 -9.63 23.10 -18.99
C LEU A 137 -9.50 24.48 -18.34
N GLN A 138 -8.32 24.87 -17.91
CA GLN A 138 -8.04 26.18 -17.34
C GLN A 138 -8.40 27.31 -18.33
N ARG A 139 -8.01 27.15 -19.59
CA ARG A 139 -8.35 28.14 -20.65
C ARG A 139 -9.83 28.22 -20.95
N GLN A 140 -10.54 27.08 -20.87
CA GLN A 140 -11.98 27.02 -21.12
C GLN A 140 -12.80 27.56 -19.95
N SER A 141 -12.40 27.26 -18.71
CA SER A 141 -13.10 27.75 -17.52
C SER A 141 -12.86 29.24 -17.26
N GLY A 142 -11.71 29.77 -17.66
CA GLY A 142 -11.29 31.12 -17.32
C GLY A 142 -10.99 31.33 -15.83
N GLU A 143 -11.05 30.29 -15.03
CA GLU A 143 -10.81 30.31 -13.57
C GLU A 143 -9.36 29.96 -13.25
N GLU A 144 -8.81 30.61 -12.25
CA GLU A 144 -7.44 30.32 -11.75
C GLU A 144 -7.40 28.98 -11.02
N PHE A 145 -8.48 28.61 -10.34
CA PHE A 145 -8.64 27.35 -9.60
C PHE A 145 -9.92 26.65 -10.00
N PHE A 146 -9.83 25.35 -10.25
CA PHE A 146 -10.98 24.48 -10.51
C PHE A 146 -10.79 23.12 -9.81
N ALA A 147 -11.90 22.52 -9.36
CA ALA A 147 -11.89 21.22 -8.73
C ALA A 147 -12.20 20.13 -9.75
N LEU A 148 -11.36 19.11 -9.83
CA LEU A 148 -11.57 17.92 -10.65
C LEU A 148 -11.45 16.68 -9.78
N SER A 149 -12.34 15.71 -9.96
CA SER A 149 -12.13 14.39 -9.37
C SER A 149 -11.06 13.62 -10.15
N ASN A 150 -10.36 12.68 -9.49
CA ASN A 150 -9.39 11.81 -10.15
C ASN A 150 -10.03 11.01 -11.30
N LEU A 151 -11.32 10.67 -11.16
CA LEU A 151 -12.07 9.94 -12.19
C LEU A 151 -12.32 10.79 -13.42
N ASP A 152 -12.70 12.07 -13.24
CA ASP A 152 -12.92 12.99 -14.35
C ASP A 152 -11.60 13.32 -15.05
N LEU A 153 -10.54 13.51 -14.30
CA LEU A 153 -9.20 13.71 -14.86
C LEU A 153 -8.76 12.51 -15.71
N ALA A 154 -8.97 11.29 -15.22
CA ALA A 154 -8.64 10.08 -15.96
C ALA A 154 -9.47 9.96 -17.26
N ARG A 155 -10.77 10.28 -17.22
CA ARG A 155 -11.63 10.26 -18.40
C ARG A 155 -11.22 11.31 -19.43
N LEU A 156 -10.99 12.53 -19.01
CA LEU A 156 -10.61 13.64 -19.91
C LEU A 156 -9.21 13.43 -20.50
N SER A 157 -8.25 12.94 -19.72
CA SER A 157 -6.92 12.62 -20.24
C SER A 157 -6.95 11.45 -21.23
N SER A 158 -7.79 10.43 -21.00
CA SER A 158 -7.98 9.31 -21.93
C SER A 158 -8.66 9.73 -23.23
N GLN A 159 -9.64 10.63 -23.18
CA GLN A 159 -10.27 11.18 -24.39
C GLN A 159 -9.27 11.97 -25.23
N HIS A 160 -8.43 12.78 -24.60
CA HIS A 160 -7.36 13.51 -25.29
C HIS A 160 -6.31 12.57 -25.91
N PHE A 161 -6.11 11.38 -25.32
CA PHE A 161 -5.22 10.35 -25.85
C PHE A 161 -5.74 9.74 -27.16
N HIS A 162 -7.04 9.51 -27.25
CA HIS A 162 -7.68 8.98 -28.47
C HIS A 162 -7.75 10.00 -29.61
N GLU A 163 -7.84 11.29 -29.29
CA GLU A 163 -7.84 12.36 -30.30
C GLU A 163 -6.45 12.63 -30.90
N VAL A 164 -5.37 12.31 -30.18
CA VAL A 164 -3.98 12.61 -30.57
C VAL A 164 -3.25 11.41 -31.18
N ARG A 165 -3.71 10.18 -30.95
CA ARG A 165 -3.14 8.97 -31.58
C ARG A 165 -4.14 8.41 -32.61
N PRO A 166 -3.77 8.33 -33.89
CA PRO A 166 -4.55 7.58 -34.87
C PRO A 166 -4.59 6.10 -34.46
N ALA A 167 -5.70 5.43 -34.73
CA ALA A 167 -6.08 4.07 -34.30
C ALA A 167 -5.09 2.91 -34.66
N SER A 168 -3.91 3.20 -35.14
CA SER A 168 -2.92 2.20 -35.60
C SER A 168 -1.86 1.76 -34.57
N ALA A 169 -1.97 2.18 -33.28
CA ALA A 169 -0.97 1.86 -32.26
C ALA A 169 -1.55 1.08 -31.06
N ALA A 170 -2.66 0.38 -31.24
CA ALA A 170 -3.20 -0.57 -30.27
C ALA A 170 -2.86 -1.99 -30.72
N CYS A 171 -1.62 -2.43 -30.49
CA CYS A 171 -1.23 -3.84 -30.49
C CYS A 171 0.16 -3.97 -29.92
N GLY A 172 0.26 -4.65 -28.76
CA GLY A 172 1.52 -5.06 -28.15
C GLY A 172 1.30 -5.45 -26.72
#